data_1c095fc7ced6198588b42aaeade4a66e
#
_entry.id   1c095fc7ced6198588b42aaeade4a66e
#
_cell.length_a   1.000
_cell.length_b   1.000
_cell.length_c   1.000
_cell.angle_alpha   90.00
_cell.angle_beta   90.00
_cell.angle_gamma   90.00
#
_symmetry.space_group_name_H-M   'P 1'
#
loop_
_entity.id
_entity.type
_entity.pdbx_description
1 polymer ?
#
loop_
_entity_poly.entity_id
_entity_poly.type
_entity_poly.pdbx_seq_one_letter_code
_entity_poly.pdbx_strand_id
1 'polypeptide(L)'
;MSCVGLSRARTLRFIVSALAGAVLVLSGASAADAASSFKRNPIVFVHGIEGTGAQFESQKMRFMSNGYPERWIDEVDYNSTRAVTDKSEVDQQIDDAIAALEQRTGKSQVDVVAHSLGTSVMYDYLTNGDMAARRRANVAHYINVDGQNQNPGVPTLAVWAGRGTPGRNMDGAENVTIPDQTHVQTMTSAESFVQYYEFLTGHRPKSDIVPQSGSIRLAGKALNFPENSGLSGATVQIWQVNDSGQRTSAAPVASLPITDGSTGGGAWGPVSVQPGQRYEFALVQTGLPTLHIYYEPFVRSDYTLRLLASAAIEEYAGNRPGSVSAVMIRYKELWGDQGSENDTLLINSLNVCTEVLCPISKQVNAFFAFDRNDDKQTDLSEPDPVLSQLPFIQGADVYIPASSPPDETVSFQLISRGGGPVRTLNVPNWDSSTDGVTIQWNDFDKLTF
;
A
#
# COMPACT_ATOMS: atom_id res chain seq x y z
N MET A 1 -61.52 -26.64 -67.14
CA MET A 1 -61.45 -28.08 -66.92
C MET A 1 -60.72 -28.19 -65.61
N SER A 2 -61.44 -28.35 -64.47
CA SER A 2 -61.67 -29.55 -63.70
C SER A 2 -60.38 -30.26 -63.29
N CYS A 3 -60.10 -30.50 -62.05
CA CYS A 3 -60.74 -31.15 -60.88
C CYS A 3 -59.99 -30.82 -59.62
N VAL A 4 -60.56 -30.40 -58.59
CA VAL A 4 -60.96 -30.98 -57.26
C VAL A 4 -60.10 -32.13 -56.80
N GLY A 5 -59.48 -31.95 -55.63
CA GLY A 5 -58.84 -32.96 -54.82
C GLY A 5 -58.79 -32.57 -53.32
N LEU A 6 -59.67 -33.24 -52.56
CA LEU A 6 -59.85 -33.06 -51.08
C LEU A 6 -58.66 -33.47 -50.30
N SER A 7 -58.25 -32.62 -49.33
CA SER A 7 -57.25 -32.92 -48.29
C SER A 7 -57.91 -33.31 -46.98
N ARG A 8 -57.43 -34.43 -46.41
CA ARG A 8 -57.81 -34.89 -45.07
C ARG A 8 -56.91 -34.22 -44.04
N ALA A 9 -57.55 -33.53 -43.11
CA ALA A 9 -56.91 -33.04 -41.90
C ALA A 9 -56.50 -34.18 -40.96
N ARG A 10 -55.23 -34.26 -40.60
CA ARG A 10 -54.74 -35.10 -39.50
C ARG A 10 -54.50 -34.20 -38.29
N THR A 11 -55.27 -34.45 -37.26
CA THR A 11 -55.19 -33.82 -35.94
C THR A 11 -53.96 -34.41 -35.21
N LEU A 12 -52.96 -33.55 -34.97
CA LEU A 12 -51.78 -33.90 -34.16
C LEU A 12 -52.05 -33.50 -32.70
N ARG A 13 -52.19 -34.47 -31.81
CA ARG A 13 -52.31 -34.25 -30.38
C ARG A 13 -50.92 -33.98 -29.82
N PHE A 14 -50.71 -32.73 -29.32
CA PHE A 14 -49.53 -32.43 -28.51
C PHE A 14 -49.73 -32.95 -27.08
N ILE A 15 -48.85 -33.88 -26.69
CA ILE A 15 -48.67 -34.30 -25.28
C ILE A 15 -47.78 -33.25 -24.65
N VAL A 16 -48.34 -32.46 -23.72
CA VAL A 16 -47.57 -31.54 -22.88
C VAL A 16 -47.01 -32.35 -21.70
N SER A 17 -45.75 -32.70 -21.77
CA SER A 17 -45.03 -33.26 -20.60
C SER A 17 -44.62 -32.09 -19.69
N ALA A 18 -45.24 -31.98 -18.54
CA ALA A 18 -44.83 -31.09 -17.47
C ALA A 18 -43.56 -31.63 -16.81
N LEU A 19 -42.42 -31.08 -17.16
CA LEU A 19 -41.21 -31.23 -16.36
C LEU A 19 -41.33 -30.29 -15.14
N ALA A 20 -41.56 -30.86 -13.97
CA ALA A 20 -41.37 -30.16 -12.69
C ALA A 20 -39.87 -29.96 -12.46
N GLY A 21 -39.37 -28.76 -12.82
CA GLY A 21 -38.04 -28.34 -12.46
C GLY A 21 -37.97 -28.02 -10.98
N ALA A 22 -37.32 -28.88 -10.19
CA ALA A 22 -36.93 -28.54 -8.82
C ALA A 22 -35.89 -27.40 -8.89
N VAL A 23 -36.30 -26.17 -8.61
CA VAL A 23 -35.39 -25.04 -8.37
C VAL A 23 -34.71 -25.30 -7.01
N LEU A 24 -33.48 -25.79 -7.04
CA LEU A 24 -32.61 -25.74 -5.87
C LEU A 24 -32.33 -24.25 -5.58
N VAL A 25 -33.04 -23.68 -4.63
CA VAL A 25 -32.65 -22.40 -4.02
C VAL A 25 -31.44 -22.72 -3.17
N LEU A 26 -30.25 -22.59 -3.77
CA LEU A 26 -29.01 -22.39 -3.02
C LEU A 26 -29.18 -21.06 -2.28
N SER A 27 -29.57 -21.14 -1.00
CA SER A 27 -29.47 -19.99 -0.09
C SER A 27 -28.00 -19.67 0.08
N GLY A 28 -27.48 -18.85 -0.83
CA GLY A 28 -26.20 -18.19 -0.65
C GLY A 28 -26.33 -17.29 0.58
N ALA A 29 -25.75 -17.69 1.72
CA ALA A 29 -25.56 -16.77 2.82
C ALA A 29 -24.86 -15.53 2.24
N SER A 30 -25.50 -14.36 2.36
CA SER A 30 -24.95 -13.14 1.81
C SER A 30 -23.64 -12.84 2.54
N ALA A 31 -22.68 -12.20 1.88
CA ALA A 31 -21.44 -11.74 2.52
C ALA A 31 -21.73 -10.85 3.75
N ALA A 32 -22.93 -10.28 3.83
CA ALA A 32 -23.44 -9.55 4.98
C ALA A 32 -23.72 -10.45 6.20
N ASP A 33 -24.26 -11.66 6.00
CA ASP A 33 -24.54 -12.59 7.11
C ASP A 33 -23.26 -13.19 7.71
N ALA A 34 -22.24 -13.44 6.87
CA ALA A 34 -20.93 -13.91 7.33
C ALA A 34 -20.19 -12.83 8.16
N ALA A 35 -20.38 -11.54 7.84
CA ALA A 35 -19.76 -10.46 8.60
C ALA A 35 -20.45 -10.15 9.92
N SER A 36 -21.76 -10.37 10.03
CA SER A 36 -22.50 -10.20 11.30
C SER A 36 -22.09 -11.23 12.37
N SER A 37 -21.46 -12.34 11.97
CA SER A 37 -20.97 -13.39 12.87
C SER A 37 -19.52 -13.18 13.33
N PHE A 38 -18.76 -12.22 12.75
CA PHE A 38 -17.39 -11.97 13.13
C PHE A 38 -17.33 -11.23 14.48
N LYS A 39 -16.63 -11.83 15.45
CA LYS A 39 -16.75 -11.44 16.87
C LYS A 39 -15.74 -10.39 17.33
N ARG A 40 -14.74 -10.06 16.50
CA ARG A 40 -13.66 -9.11 16.86
C ARG A 40 -14.08 -7.69 16.52
N ASN A 41 -13.29 -6.71 16.97
CA ASN A 41 -13.49 -5.32 16.58
C ASN A 41 -12.91 -5.06 15.18
N PRO A 42 -13.44 -4.08 14.44
CA PRO A 42 -12.79 -3.56 13.25
C PRO A 42 -11.54 -2.75 13.62
N ILE A 43 -10.64 -2.57 12.66
CA ILE A 43 -9.32 -1.95 12.89
C ILE A 43 -9.21 -0.65 12.09
N VAL A 44 -8.69 0.40 12.74
CA VAL A 44 -8.26 1.65 12.09
C VAL A 44 -6.75 1.77 12.17
N PHE A 45 -6.10 2.05 11.05
CA PHE A 45 -4.68 2.35 10.95
C PHE A 45 -4.43 3.85 10.80
N VAL A 46 -3.42 4.39 11.55
CA VAL A 46 -3.04 5.80 11.53
C VAL A 46 -1.52 5.91 11.31
N HIS A 47 -1.11 6.38 10.13
CA HIS A 47 0.29 6.40 9.70
C HIS A 47 1.15 7.49 10.39
N GLY A 48 2.47 7.45 10.17
CA GLY A 48 3.44 8.43 10.64
C GLY A 48 3.60 9.64 9.71
N ILE A 49 4.63 10.47 10.00
CA ILE A 49 4.96 11.63 9.17
C ILE A 49 5.34 11.18 7.75
N GLU A 50 4.90 11.92 6.75
CA GLU A 50 5.11 11.63 5.32
C GLU A 50 4.70 10.20 4.93
N GLY A 51 3.82 9.57 5.71
CA GLY A 51 3.27 8.26 5.46
C GLY A 51 1.93 8.31 4.72
N THR A 52 1.43 7.12 4.41
CA THR A 52 0.09 6.85 3.87
C THR A 52 -0.43 5.54 4.44
N GLY A 53 -1.67 5.18 4.11
CA GLY A 53 -2.23 3.88 4.46
C GLY A 53 -1.44 2.69 3.89
N ALA A 54 -0.67 2.85 2.81
CA ALA A 54 0.18 1.80 2.27
C ALA A 54 1.24 1.29 3.25
N GLN A 55 1.61 2.08 4.26
CA GLN A 55 2.49 1.65 5.33
C GLN A 55 1.96 0.41 6.09
N PHE A 56 0.65 0.17 6.03
CA PHE A 56 -0.02 -0.95 6.70
C PHE A 56 -0.42 -2.09 5.75
N GLU A 57 -0.01 -2.04 4.48
CA GLU A 57 -0.39 -3.00 3.45
C GLU A 57 -0.15 -4.45 3.87
N SER A 58 1.08 -4.77 4.27
CA SER A 58 1.42 -6.14 4.71
C SER A 58 0.69 -6.54 6.00
N GLN A 59 0.47 -5.63 6.93
CA GLN A 59 -0.29 -5.93 8.15
C GLN A 59 -1.76 -6.20 7.85
N LYS A 60 -2.39 -5.41 6.97
CA LYS A 60 -3.76 -5.67 6.52
C LYS A 60 -3.87 -7.04 5.83
N MET A 61 -2.92 -7.37 4.95
CA MET A 61 -2.87 -8.69 4.31
C MET A 61 -2.75 -9.83 5.34
N ARG A 62 -1.96 -9.65 6.42
CA ARG A 62 -1.82 -10.62 7.51
C ARG A 62 -3.10 -10.76 8.32
N PHE A 63 -3.77 -9.66 8.68
CA PHE A 63 -5.09 -9.72 9.34
C PHE A 63 -6.10 -10.46 8.47
N MET A 64 -6.17 -10.15 7.18
CA MET A 64 -7.06 -10.82 6.23
C MET A 64 -6.72 -12.31 6.08
N SER A 65 -5.44 -12.69 6.12
CA SER A 65 -4.98 -14.08 6.10
C SER A 65 -5.38 -14.86 7.36
N ASN A 66 -5.61 -14.15 8.45
CA ASN A 66 -6.06 -14.69 9.73
C ASN A 66 -7.57 -14.49 9.99
N GLY A 67 -8.33 -14.24 8.93
CA GLY A 67 -9.78 -14.27 8.94
C GLY A 67 -10.49 -12.95 9.19
N TYR A 68 -9.76 -11.82 9.28
CA TYR A 68 -10.43 -10.52 9.28
C TYR A 68 -11.03 -10.25 7.89
N PRO A 69 -12.30 -9.86 7.80
CA PRO A 69 -12.86 -9.40 6.53
C PRO A 69 -12.19 -8.10 6.10
N GLU A 70 -11.93 -7.92 4.81
CA GLU A 70 -11.32 -6.70 4.26
C GLU A 70 -12.04 -5.44 4.75
N ARG A 71 -13.36 -5.39 4.62
CA ARG A 71 -14.20 -4.26 5.01
C ARG A 71 -14.21 -3.92 6.51
N TRP A 72 -13.50 -4.69 7.35
CA TRP A 72 -13.34 -4.46 8.79
C TRP A 72 -12.05 -3.72 9.13
N ILE A 73 -11.27 -3.36 8.12
CA ILE A 73 -9.98 -2.68 8.27
C ILE A 73 -9.97 -1.44 7.40
N ASP A 74 -9.66 -0.32 8.01
CA ASP A 74 -9.57 0.99 7.35
C ASP A 74 -8.24 1.67 7.64
N GLU A 75 -7.76 2.50 6.72
CA GLU A 75 -6.57 3.32 6.85
C GLU A 75 -6.93 4.79 6.68
N VAL A 76 -6.48 5.64 7.60
CA VAL A 76 -6.65 7.09 7.52
C VAL A 76 -5.45 7.68 6.78
N ASP A 77 -5.68 8.21 5.57
CA ASP A 77 -4.68 8.97 4.83
C ASP A 77 -4.89 10.46 5.13
N TYR A 78 -4.08 11.01 6.02
CA TYR A 78 -4.19 12.41 6.45
C TYR A 78 -2.96 13.22 6.05
N ASN A 79 -3.09 14.53 5.99
CA ASN A 79 -1.96 15.42 5.80
C ASN A 79 -1.09 15.47 7.05
N SER A 80 -0.05 14.64 7.08
CA SER A 80 0.80 14.48 8.26
C SER A 80 1.70 15.70 8.52
N THR A 81 2.05 16.47 7.50
CA THR A 81 2.85 17.70 7.67
C THR A 81 2.03 18.78 8.35
N ARG A 82 0.73 18.89 8.03
CA ARG A 82 -0.19 19.79 8.73
C ARG A 82 -0.49 19.31 10.15
N ALA A 83 -0.65 18.01 10.36
CA ALA A 83 -0.97 17.42 11.66
C ALA A 83 0.13 17.62 12.73
N VAL A 84 1.35 18.01 12.33
CA VAL A 84 2.40 18.44 13.30
C VAL A 84 1.96 19.66 14.10
N THR A 85 1.21 20.59 13.51
CA THR A 85 0.80 21.86 14.12
C THR A 85 -0.70 21.97 14.37
N ASP A 86 -1.53 21.31 13.55
CA ASP A 86 -3.00 21.36 13.64
C ASP A 86 -3.58 19.95 13.36
N LYS A 87 -4.15 19.34 14.38
CA LYS A 87 -4.72 17.99 14.32
C LYS A 87 -6.23 17.97 14.07
N SER A 88 -6.88 19.11 13.90
CA SER A 88 -8.36 19.18 13.79
C SER A 88 -8.90 18.40 12.59
N GLU A 89 -8.21 18.43 11.45
CA GLU A 89 -8.61 17.71 10.25
C GLU A 89 -8.44 16.19 10.41
N VAL A 90 -7.30 15.72 10.92
CA VAL A 90 -7.07 14.29 11.13
C VAL A 90 -7.98 13.73 12.22
N ASP A 91 -8.29 14.50 13.25
CA ASP A 91 -9.27 14.10 14.27
C ASP A 91 -10.64 13.83 13.66
N GLN A 92 -11.10 14.68 12.75
CA GLN A 92 -12.35 14.47 12.02
C GLN A 92 -12.29 13.25 11.10
N GLN A 93 -11.18 13.04 10.39
CA GLN A 93 -10.99 11.86 9.53
C GLN A 93 -11.01 10.55 10.34
N ILE A 94 -10.44 10.56 11.56
CA ILE A 94 -10.50 9.39 12.46
C ILE A 94 -11.93 9.17 12.95
N ASP A 95 -12.66 10.24 13.36
CA ASP A 95 -14.07 10.13 13.75
C ASP A 95 -14.92 9.56 12.61
N ASP A 96 -14.71 10.00 11.37
CA ASP A 96 -15.43 9.54 10.17
C ASP A 96 -15.11 8.07 9.84
N ALA A 97 -13.84 7.67 9.92
CA ALA A 97 -13.41 6.28 9.69
C ALA A 97 -14.01 5.33 10.73
N ILE A 98 -14.01 5.71 12.01
CA ILE A 98 -14.64 4.93 13.09
C ILE A 98 -16.15 4.82 12.84
N ALA A 99 -16.84 5.91 12.56
CA ALA A 99 -18.27 5.90 12.29
C ALA A 99 -18.64 5.02 11.09
N ALA A 100 -17.85 5.08 10.01
CA ALA A 100 -18.03 4.24 8.84
C ALA A 100 -17.83 2.74 9.16
N LEU A 101 -16.83 2.41 9.98
CA LEU A 101 -16.61 1.03 10.46
C LEU A 101 -17.75 0.55 11.36
N GLU A 102 -18.19 1.37 12.30
CA GLU A 102 -19.32 1.04 13.16
C GLU A 102 -20.58 0.77 12.34
N GLN A 103 -20.88 1.62 11.36
CA GLN A 103 -22.04 1.46 10.49
C GLN A 103 -21.99 0.17 9.66
N ARG A 104 -20.86 -0.16 9.05
CA ARG A 104 -20.77 -1.33 8.15
C ARG A 104 -20.52 -2.64 8.86
N THR A 105 -20.09 -2.62 10.13
CA THR A 105 -19.81 -3.84 10.93
C THR A 105 -20.85 -4.12 12.00
N GLY A 106 -21.61 -3.11 12.41
CA GLY A 106 -22.55 -3.16 13.55
C GLY A 106 -21.85 -3.21 14.91
N LYS A 107 -20.55 -2.90 14.98
CA LYS A 107 -19.77 -2.80 16.21
C LYS A 107 -19.85 -1.38 16.76
N SER A 108 -19.74 -1.22 18.08
CA SER A 108 -19.68 0.07 18.77
C SER A 108 -18.28 0.47 19.20
N GLN A 109 -17.29 -0.35 18.91
CA GLN A 109 -15.88 -0.10 19.23
C GLN A 109 -14.99 -0.57 18.10
N VAL A 110 -13.83 0.07 17.98
CA VAL A 110 -12.74 -0.26 17.08
C VAL A 110 -11.46 -0.57 17.85
N ASP A 111 -10.54 -1.28 17.22
CA ASP A 111 -9.14 -1.35 17.63
C ASP A 111 -8.34 -0.38 16.75
N VAL A 112 -7.33 0.30 17.32
CA VAL A 112 -6.52 1.28 16.60
C VAL A 112 -5.06 0.88 16.63
N VAL A 113 -4.38 0.96 15.49
CA VAL A 113 -2.93 0.81 15.37
C VAL A 113 -2.36 2.09 14.81
N ALA A 114 -1.45 2.73 15.53
CA ALA A 114 -0.82 3.97 15.08
C ALA A 114 0.71 3.84 15.11
N HIS A 115 1.36 4.49 14.15
CA HIS A 115 2.81 4.48 14.00
C HIS A 115 3.40 5.90 14.09
N SER A 116 4.54 6.05 14.78
CA SER A 116 5.35 7.28 14.76
C SER A 116 4.52 8.53 15.13
N LEU A 117 4.43 9.55 14.26
CA LEU A 117 3.60 10.75 14.44
C LEU A 117 2.13 10.39 14.69
N GLY A 118 1.62 9.34 14.03
CA GLY A 118 0.25 8.87 14.25
C GLY A 118 -0.06 8.53 15.70
N THR A 119 0.96 8.14 16.48
CA THR A 119 0.79 7.89 17.92
C THR A 119 0.57 9.18 18.71
N SER A 120 1.20 10.28 18.32
CA SER A 120 0.95 11.60 18.91
C SER A 120 -0.43 12.13 18.52
N VAL A 121 -0.85 11.87 17.26
CA VAL A 121 -2.23 12.16 16.82
C VAL A 121 -3.22 11.39 17.70
N MET A 122 -3.04 10.10 17.88
CA MET A 122 -3.94 9.28 18.68
C MET A 122 -3.94 9.63 20.17
N TYR A 123 -2.78 10.02 20.72
CA TYR A 123 -2.73 10.49 22.10
C TYR A 123 -3.59 11.75 22.27
N ASP A 124 -3.42 12.75 21.41
CA ASP A 124 -4.22 13.97 21.45
C ASP A 124 -5.70 13.67 21.18
N TYR A 125 -6.01 12.86 20.19
CA TYR A 125 -7.38 12.43 19.85
C TYR A 125 -8.11 11.81 21.04
N LEU A 126 -7.42 10.99 21.85
CA LEU A 126 -8.01 10.26 22.98
C LEU A 126 -7.97 11.05 24.30
N THR A 127 -7.14 12.10 24.42
CA THR A 127 -6.95 12.78 25.71
C THR A 127 -7.39 14.24 25.73
N ASN A 128 -7.45 14.91 24.57
CA ASN A 128 -7.68 16.33 24.48
C ASN A 128 -9.12 16.68 24.06
N GLY A 129 -9.63 17.79 24.59
CA GLY A 129 -10.92 18.36 24.24
C GLY A 129 -12.14 17.63 24.82
N ASP A 130 -13.32 18.19 24.54
CA ASP A 130 -14.60 17.72 25.07
C ASP A 130 -14.99 16.32 24.54
N MET A 131 -14.45 15.92 23.38
CA MET A 131 -14.73 14.63 22.74
C MET A 131 -13.92 13.47 23.31
N ALA A 132 -12.85 13.73 24.07
CA ALA A 132 -11.89 12.70 24.51
C ALA A 132 -12.54 11.51 25.22
N ALA A 133 -13.52 11.77 26.12
CA ALA A 133 -14.21 10.70 26.84
C ALA A 133 -15.05 9.80 25.92
N ARG A 134 -15.73 10.37 24.92
CA ARG A 134 -16.49 9.65 23.90
C ARG A 134 -15.56 8.85 22.99
N ARG A 135 -14.47 9.46 22.53
CA ARG A 135 -13.46 8.83 21.66
C ARG A 135 -12.82 7.63 22.33
N ARG A 136 -12.46 7.74 23.63
CA ARG A 136 -11.99 6.57 24.41
C ARG A 136 -13.02 5.46 24.54
N ALA A 137 -14.31 5.80 24.66
CA ALA A 137 -15.37 4.79 24.74
C ALA A 137 -15.55 3.99 23.43
N ASN A 138 -15.19 4.59 22.29
CA ASN A 138 -15.25 3.96 20.97
C ASN A 138 -13.98 3.14 20.63
N VAL A 139 -12.89 3.25 21.41
CA VAL A 139 -11.64 2.51 21.19
C VAL A 139 -11.50 1.41 22.23
N ALA A 140 -11.53 0.15 21.81
CA ALA A 140 -11.39 -1.01 22.69
C ALA A 140 -9.93 -1.28 23.05
N HIS A 141 -9.03 -1.23 22.05
CA HIS A 141 -7.59 -1.45 22.21
C HIS A 141 -6.82 -0.46 21.33
N TYR A 142 -5.65 -0.09 21.81
CA TYR A 142 -4.72 0.76 21.10
C TYR A 142 -3.34 0.11 20.98
N ILE A 143 -2.76 0.12 19.81
CA ILE A 143 -1.39 -0.33 19.54
C ILE A 143 -0.57 0.89 19.14
N ASN A 144 0.42 1.22 19.99
CA ASN A 144 1.40 2.27 19.75
C ASN A 144 2.67 1.66 19.16
N VAL A 145 2.98 1.98 17.92
CA VAL A 145 4.16 1.44 17.23
C VAL A 145 5.23 2.52 17.12
N ASP A 146 6.30 2.34 17.87
CA ASP A 146 7.52 3.14 17.90
C ASP A 146 7.29 4.66 17.89
N GLY A 147 6.26 5.10 18.61
CA GLY A 147 5.84 6.49 18.67
C GLY A 147 6.05 7.15 20.02
N GLN A 148 5.12 7.96 20.47
CA GLN A 148 5.18 8.65 21.76
C GLN A 148 4.96 7.66 22.92
N ASN A 149 5.37 8.03 24.15
CA ASN A 149 5.43 7.12 25.29
C ASN A 149 4.36 7.38 26.38
N GLN A 150 3.35 8.16 26.08
CA GLN A 150 2.27 8.46 27.04
C GLN A 150 1.05 7.58 26.74
N ASN A 151 0.51 6.94 27.77
CA ASN A 151 -0.66 6.10 27.67
C ASN A 151 -1.94 6.97 27.56
N PRO A 152 -2.78 6.76 26.52
CA PRO A 152 -3.97 7.57 26.31
C PRO A 152 -5.18 7.16 27.19
N GLY A 153 -5.01 6.20 28.10
CA GLY A 153 -6.06 5.78 29.03
C GLY A 153 -7.02 4.73 28.48
N VAL A 154 -6.60 3.98 27.47
CA VAL A 154 -7.28 2.77 26.97
C VAL A 154 -6.31 1.57 27.06
N PRO A 155 -6.77 0.30 27.01
CA PRO A 155 -5.90 -0.86 26.95
C PRO A 155 -4.90 -0.73 25.80
N THR A 156 -3.59 -0.71 26.11
CA THR A 156 -2.52 -0.34 25.16
C THR A 156 -1.42 -1.38 25.11
N LEU A 157 -1.00 -1.73 23.89
CA LEU A 157 0.27 -2.39 23.58
C LEU A 157 1.22 -1.33 22.97
N ALA A 158 2.42 -1.21 23.53
CA ALA A 158 3.49 -0.38 22.99
C ALA A 158 4.59 -1.27 22.40
N VAL A 159 4.83 -1.15 21.10
CA VAL A 159 5.84 -1.92 20.37
C VAL A 159 6.97 -0.99 19.95
N TRP A 160 8.19 -1.33 20.34
CA TRP A 160 9.37 -0.49 20.19
C TRP A 160 10.39 -1.10 19.23
N ALA A 161 10.98 -0.25 18.38
CA ALA A 161 12.09 -0.62 17.52
C ALA A 161 13.38 -0.80 18.34
N GLY A 162 13.97 -1.99 18.28
CA GLY A 162 15.19 -2.30 19.04
C GLY A 162 16.44 -1.61 18.50
N ARG A 163 16.44 -1.20 17.24
CA ARG A 163 17.51 -0.35 16.64
C ARG A 163 17.23 1.15 16.80
N GLY A 164 16.14 1.52 17.51
CA GLY A 164 15.80 2.90 17.84
C GLY A 164 16.39 3.35 19.18
N THR A 165 15.69 4.24 19.89
CA THR A 165 16.11 4.75 21.21
C THR A 165 16.02 3.64 22.26
N PRO A 166 17.13 3.28 22.93
CA PRO A 166 17.11 2.24 23.96
C PRO A 166 16.23 2.58 25.17
N GLY A 167 15.65 1.55 25.80
CA GLY A 167 14.95 1.67 27.08
C GLY A 167 13.60 2.40 27.00
N ARG A 168 13.01 2.51 25.84
CA ARG A 168 11.65 3.09 25.69
C ARG A 168 10.63 2.24 26.41
N ASN A 169 9.71 2.91 27.11
CA ASN A 169 8.64 2.30 27.89
C ASN A 169 7.43 3.23 27.93
N MET A 170 6.24 2.67 27.98
CA MET A 170 4.98 3.38 28.23
C MET A 170 4.36 2.82 29.52
N ASP A 171 4.24 3.66 30.53
CA ASP A 171 3.65 3.28 31.81
C ASP A 171 2.18 2.91 31.65
N GLY A 172 1.78 1.79 32.28
CA GLY A 172 0.41 1.29 32.21
C GLY A 172 0.03 0.62 30.89
N ALA A 173 1.00 0.36 30.01
CA ALA A 173 0.84 -0.43 28.78
C ALA A 173 1.59 -1.76 28.86
N GLU A 174 1.20 -2.72 28.03
CA GLU A 174 2.05 -3.84 27.68
C GLU A 174 3.17 -3.35 26.76
N ASN A 175 4.44 -3.65 27.08
CA ASN A 175 5.59 -3.16 26.33
C ASN A 175 6.37 -4.32 25.71
N VAL A 176 6.62 -4.22 24.40
CA VAL A 176 7.42 -5.18 23.64
C VAL A 176 8.46 -4.44 22.80
N THR A 177 9.70 -4.90 22.82
CA THR A 177 10.78 -4.42 21.95
C THR A 177 11.11 -5.49 20.92
N ILE A 178 11.17 -5.14 19.63
CA ILE A 178 11.61 -6.03 18.57
C ILE A 178 13.10 -5.74 18.30
N PRO A 179 14.04 -6.61 18.73
CA PRO A 179 15.45 -6.24 18.94
C PRO A 179 16.18 -5.72 17.70
N ASP A 180 15.98 -6.33 16.55
CA ASP A 180 16.78 -6.08 15.33
C ASP A 180 16.07 -5.25 14.28
N GLN A 181 15.00 -4.53 14.67
CA GLN A 181 14.20 -3.76 13.76
C GLN A 181 14.36 -2.26 13.94
N THR A 182 14.32 -1.55 12.84
CA THR A 182 14.27 -0.09 12.73
C THR A 182 12.84 0.43 12.80
N HIS A 183 12.69 1.75 12.77
CA HIS A 183 11.46 2.48 13.01
C HIS A 183 10.28 2.05 12.12
N VAL A 184 10.49 1.99 10.80
CA VAL A 184 9.42 1.61 9.85
C VAL A 184 9.29 0.09 9.78
N GLN A 185 10.40 -0.66 9.81
CA GLN A 185 10.37 -2.12 9.81
C GLN A 185 9.54 -2.68 10.98
N THR A 186 9.62 -2.05 12.17
CA THR A 186 8.82 -2.45 13.33
C THR A 186 7.32 -2.34 13.06
N MET A 187 6.91 -1.42 12.18
CA MET A 187 5.52 -1.30 11.77
C MET A 187 5.06 -2.44 10.84
N THR A 188 5.93 -2.89 9.93
CA THR A 188 5.56 -3.75 8.79
C THR A 188 5.89 -5.23 8.98
N SER A 189 6.67 -5.59 10.01
CA SER A 189 7.20 -6.94 10.18
C SER A 189 6.17 -7.98 10.62
N ALA A 190 6.46 -9.25 10.32
CA ALA A 190 5.67 -10.40 10.77
C ALA A 190 5.78 -10.59 12.30
N GLU A 191 6.96 -10.30 12.90
CA GLU A 191 7.18 -10.38 14.33
C GLU A 191 6.30 -9.40 15.10
N SER A 192 6.19 -8.16 14.61
CA SER A 192 5.28 -7.16 15.19
C SER A 192 3.82 -7.55 15.01
N PHE A 193 3.47 -8.11 13.84
CA PHE A 193 2.12 -8.62 13.61
C PHE A 193 1.70 -9.68 14.62
N VAL A 194 2.60 -10.58 15.02
CA VAL A 194 2.32 -11.58 16.08
C VAL A 194 1.89 -10.88 17.36
N GLN A 195 2.61 -9.81 17.77
CA GLN A 195 2.28 -9.05 18.97
C GLN A 195 0.94 -8.33 18.83
N TYR A 196 0.68 -7.68 17.69
CA TYR A 196 -0.61 -7.00 17.43
C TYR A 196 -1.77 -8.00 17.50
N TYR A 197 -1.64 -9.11 16.77
CA TYR A 197 -2.72 -10.09 16.67
C TYR A 197 -3.01 -10.77 18.02
N GLU A 198 -1.97 -11.12 18.78
CA GLU A 198 -2.11 -11.73 20.09
C GLU A 198 -2.76 -10.78 21.10
N PHE A 199 -2.35 -9.52 21.13
CA PHE A 199 -2.95 -8.48 21.98
C PHE A 199 -4.43 -8.24 21.65
N LEU A 200 -4.78 -8.10 20.37
CA LEU A 200 -6.16 -7.84 19.94
C LEU A 200 -7.10 -9.05 20.05
N THR A 201 -6.55 -10.26 20.08
CA THR A 201 -7.36 -11.47 19.91
C THR A 201 -7.22 -12.48 21.04
N GLY A 202 -6.22 -12.36 21.88
CA GLY A 202 -5.83 -13.34 22.89
C GLY A 202 -5.23 -14.65 22.32
N HIS A 203 -4.90 -14.67 21.02
CA HIS A 203 -4.37 -15.87 20.34
C HIS A 203 -3.28 -15.48 19.34
N ARG A 204 -2.30 -16.36 19.17
CA ARG A 204 -1.30 -16.19 18.09
C ARG A 204 -1.96 -16.31 16.70
N PRO A 205 -1.43 -15.59 15.70
CA PRO A 205 -1.90 -15.77 14.32
C PRO A 205 -1.55 -17.18 13.84
N LYS A 206 -2.35 -17.69 12.90
CA LYS A 206 -2.17 -19.03 12.32
C LYS A 206 -1.28 -19.02 11.08
N SER A 207 -1.17 -17.86 10.44
CA SER A 207 -0.45 -17.69 9.18
C SER A 207 0.07 -16.26 9.02
N ASP A 208 1.12 -16.12 8.25
CA ASP A 208 1.54 -14.87 7.65
C ASP A 208 0.61 -14.50 6.47
N ILE A 209 1.12 -13.80 5.47
CA ILE A 209 0.38 -13.51 4.24
C ILE A 209 0.15 -14.81 3.47
N VAL A 210 -1.10 -15.20 3.30
CA VAL A 210 -1.49 -16.41 2.56
C VAL A 210 -1.78 -16.05 1.11
N PRO A 211 -1.03 -16.59 0.13
CA PRO A 211 -1.34 -16.43 -1.28
C PRO A 211 -2.74 -16.93 -1.63
N GLN A 212 -3.41 -16.23 -2.54
CA GLN A 212 -4.74 -16.61 -3.04
C GLN A 212 -4.63 -17.27 -4.42
N SER A 213 -5.46 -18.27 -4.67
CA SER A 213 -5.68 -18.87 -5.98
C SER A 213 -6.88 -18.23 -6.67
N GLY A 214 -6.89 -18.25 -8.01
CA GLY A 214 -7.96 -17.63 -8.80
C GLY A 214 -7.80 -16.11 -8.91
N SER A 215 -8.85 -15.42 -9.33
CA SER A 215 -8.81 -13.97 -9.50
C SER A 215 -8.71 -13.26 -8.16
N ILE A 216 -7.82 -12.28 -8.09
CA ILE A 216 -7.64 -11.38 -6.94
C ILE A 216 -8.14 -9.98 -7.29
N ARG A 217 -8.33 -9.14 -6.26
CA ARG A 217 -8.82 -7.77 -6.42
C ARG A 217 -7.77 -6.78 -5.97
N LEU A 218 -7.54 -5.73 -6.78
CA LEU A 218 -6.67 -4.62 -6.44
C LEU A 218 -7.50 -3.33 -6.35
N ALA A 219 -7.27 -2.58 -5.30
CA ALA A 219 -7.86 -1.27 -5.08
C ALA A 219 -6.89 -0.38 -4.29
N GLY A 220 -7.14 0.90 -4.30
CA GLY A 220 -6.31 1.84 -3.56
C GLY A 220 -6.71 3.28 -3.79
N LYS A 221 -5.75 4.17 -3.62
CA LYS A 221 -5.90 5.60 -3.83
C LYS A 221 -4.76 6.14 -4.69
N ALA A 222 -5.05 7.20 -5.48
CA ALA A 222 -4.06 8.01 -6.16
C ALA A 222 -3.96 9.36 -5.42
N LEU A 223 -2.79 9.66 -4.86
CA LEU A 223 -2.63 10.73 -3.88
C LEU A 223 -1.49 11.68 -4.23
N ASN A 224 -1.68 12.98 -3.93
CA ASN A 224 -0.59 13.93 -3.84
C ASN A 224 0.23 13.67 -2.59
N PHE A 225 1.53 13.51 -2.75
CA PHE A 225 2.49 13.37 -1.65
C PHE A 225 3.16 14.72 -1.37
N PRO A 226 3.32 15.16 -0.11
CA PRO A 226 2.96 14.47 1.15
C PRO A 226 1.58 14.81 1.73
N GLU A 227 0.73 15.57 1.03
CA GLU A 227 -0.53 16.11 1.55
C GLU A 227 -1.63 15.04 1.69
N ASN A 228 -1.48 13.91 1.00
CA ASN A 228 -2.47 12.84 0.91
C ASN A 228 -3.86 13.29 0.40
N SER A 229 -3.91 14.36 -0.38
CA SER A 229 -5.10 14.73 -1.13
C SER A 229 -5.25 13.88 -2.39
N GLY A 230 -6.47 13.56 -2.78
CA GLY A 230 -6.72 12.78 -4.00
C GLY A 230 -6.29 13.51 -5.27
N LEU A 231 -5.75 12.80 -6.23
CA LEU A 231 -5.35 13.33 -7.56
C LEU A 231 -6.57 13.50 -8.48
N SER A 232 -7.49 14.39 -8.11
CA SER A 232 -8.68 14.67 -8.92
C SER A 232 -8.31 15.14 -10.33
N GLY A 233 -8.95 14.56 -11.35
CA GLY A 233 -8.64 14.80 -12.76
C GLY A 233 -7.58 13.86 -13.34
N ALA A 234 -6.91 13.06 -12.52
CA ALA A 234 -6.05 11.97 -12.99
C ALA A 234 -6.85 10.77 -13.46
N THR A 235 -6.21 9.89 -14.24
CA THR A 235 -6.74 8.58 -14.63
C THR A 235 -5.71 7.52 -14.25
N VAL A 236 -6.14 6.49 -13.51
CA VAL A 236 -5.34 5.29 -13.25
C VAL A 236 -5.62 4.28 -14.36
N GLN A 237 -4.59 3.93 -15.13
CA GLN A 237 -4.64 2.86 -16.12
C GLN A 237 -3.85 1.66 -15.60
N ILE A 238 -4.45 0.48 -15.59
CA ILE A 238 -3.78 -0.76 -15.16
C ILE A 238 -3.46 -1.58 -16.40
N TRP A 239 -2.19 -1.86 -16.61
CA TRP A 239 -1.69 -2.61 -17.75
C TRP A 239 -1.03 -3.92 -17.30
N GLN A 240 -1.36 -5.03 -17.94
CA GLN A 240 -0.56 -6.24 -17.78
C GLN A 240 0.74 -6.09 -18.57
N VAL A 241 1.87 -6.43 -17.93
CA VAL A 241 3.20 -6.34 -18.53
C VAL A 241 3.91 -7.69 -18.53
N ASN A 242 4.86 -7.88 -19.45
CA ASN A 242 5.75 -9.03 -19.51
C ASN A 242 6.94 -8.89 -18.52
N ASP A 243 7.85 -9.86 -18.55
CA ASP A 243 9.04 -9.86 -17.68
C ASP A 243 10.04 -8.72 -17.97
N SER A 244 9.92 -8.05 -19.12
CA SER A 244 10.70 -6.85 -19.47
C SER A 244 9.96 -5.54 -19.12
N GLY A 245 8.79 -5.62 -18.46
CA GLY A 245 7.96 -4.46 -18.14
C GLY A 245 7.15 -3.89 -19.30
N GLN A 246 7.19 -4.51 -20.47
CA GLN A 246 6.47 -4.04 -21.65
C GLN A 246 5.00 -4.46 -21.60
N ARG A 247 4.10 -3.58 -22.00
CA ARG A 247 2.65 -3.84 -22.08
C ARG A 247 2.34 -4.96 -23.06
N THR A 248 1.50 -5.92 -22.64
CA THR A 248 1.17 -7.12 -23.42
C THR A 248 -0.05 -6.95 -24.34
N SER A 249 -0.74 -5.81 -24.24
CA SER A 249 -1.95 -5.50 -25.03
C SER A 249 -1.97 -4.04 -25.46
N ALA A 250 -2.78 -3.73 -26.47
CA ALA A 250 -2.99 -2.35 -26.96
C ALA A 250 -3.94 -1.52 -26.07
N ALA A 251 -4.60 -2.15 -25.08
CA ALA A 251 -5.52 -1.49 -24.17
C ALA A 251 -5.25 -1.93 -22.72
N PRO A 252 -5.48 -1.05 -21.74
CA PRO A 252 -5.32 -1.40 -20.34
C PRO A 252 -6.39 -2.41 -19.88
N VAL A 253 -6.09 -3.16 -18.83
CA VAL A 253 -7.04 -4.03 -18.12
C VAL A 253 -8.17 -3.19 -17.52
N ALA A 254 -7.85 -2.00 -17.04
CA ALA A 254 -8.80 -1.02 -16.52
C ALA A 254 -8.30 0.41 -16.74
N SER A 255 -9.25 1.35 -16.85
CA SER A 255 -8.98 2.80 -16.90
C SER A 255 -10.01 3.49 -16.01
N LEU A 256 -9.56 4.11 -14.94
CA LEU A 256 -10.37 4.57 -13.81
C LEU A 256 -10.10 6.06 -13.55
N PRO A 257 -11.07 6.96 -13.78
CA PRO A 257 -10.91 8.38 -13.47
C PRO A 257 -10.93 8.60 -11.96
N ILE A 258 -10.08 9.49 -11.47
CA ILE A 258 -10.06 9.97 -10.09
C ILE A 258 -10.86 11.26 -10.01
N THR A 259 -11.88 11.29 -9.16
CA THR A 259 -12.81 12.43 -9.06
C THR A 259 -12.78 13.13 -7.71
N ASP A 260 -12.35 12.42 -6.64
CA ASP A 260 -12.30 12.97 -5.29
C ASP A 260 -10.90 13.50 -4.97
N GLY A 261 -10.80 14.82 -4.81
CA GLY A 261 -9.56 15.53 -4.48
C GLY A 261 -9.40 15.87 -3.00
N SER A 262 -10.31 15.43 -2.13
CA SER A 262 -10.20 15.69 -0.69
C SER A 262 -9.00 14.96 -0.06
N THR A 263 -8.56 15.40 1.11
CA THR A 263 -7.53 14.69 1.90
C THR A 263 -8.05 13.30 2.26
N GLY A 264 -7.27 12.26 1.92
CA GLY A 264 -7.71 10.87 2.02
C GLY A 264 -8.66 10.38 0.92
N GLY A 265 -8.99 11.22 -0.06
CA GLY A 265 -9.76 10.88 -1.27
C GLY A 265 -8.94 10.07 -2.28
N GLY A 266 -9.28 10.21 -3.57
CA GLY A 266 -8.52 9.60 -4.67
C GLY A 266 -8.72 8.09 -4.88
N ALA A 267 -9.79 7.52 -4.36
CA ALA A 267 -10.07 6.08 -4.43
C ALA A 267 -10.25 5.57 -5.87
N TRP A 268 -9.72 4.37 -6.14
CA TRP A 268 -9.90 3.63 -7.38
C TRP A 268 -10.09 2.13 -7.13
N GLY A 269 -10.70 1.44 -8.08
CA GLY A 269 -10.96 0.00 -7.99
C GLY A 269 -12.25 -0.36 -7.24
N PRO A 270 -12.46 -1.64 -6.83
CA PRO A 270 -11.53 -2.74 -7.05
C PRO A 270 -11.54 -3.27 -8.50
N VAL A 271 -10.37 -3.65 -9.00
CA VAL A 271 -10.15 -4.28 -10.30
C VAL A 271 -9.75 -5.74 -10.12
N SER A 272 -10.35 -6.64 -10.91
CA SER A 272 -10.01 -8.07 -10.88
C SER A 272 -8.79 -8.34 -11.76
N VAL A 273 -7.77 -9.00 -11.18
CA VAL A 273 -6.53 -9.36 -11.85
C VAL A 273 -6.11 -10.80 -11.50
N GLN A 274 -5.04 -11.30 -12.11
CA GLN A 274 -4.51 -12.65 -11.82
C GLN A 274 -3.31 -12.55 -10.86
N PRO A 275 -3.25 -13.38 -9.81
CA PRO A 275 -2.10 -13.40 -8.92
C PRO A 275 -0.84 -13.88 -9.66
N GLY A 276 0.32 -13.40 -9.23
CA GLY A 276 1.61 -13.74 -9.82
C GLY A 276 1.91 -13.10 -11.18
N GLN A 277 0.94 -12.39 -11.79
CA GLN A 277 1.17 -11.59 -12.99
C GLN A 277 1.75 -10.22 -12.63
N ARG A 278 2.46 -9.61 -13.59
CA ARG A 278 3.06 -8.29 -13.46
C ARG A 278 2.12 -7.23 -14.01
N TYR A 279 2.01 -6.12 -13.30
CA TYR A 279 1.16 -4.99 -13.69
C TYR A 279 1.92 -3.68 -13.54
N GLU A 280 1.68 -2.79 -14.50
CA GLU A 280 2.00 -1.38 -14.46
C GLU A 280 0.73 -0.60 -14.12
N PHE A 281 0.85 0.37 -13.24
CA PHE A 281 -0.17 1.38 -12.97
C PHE A 281 0.32 2.70 -13.56
N ALA A 282 -0.24 3.09 -14.70
CA ALA A 282 0.05 4.39 -15.30
C ALA A 282 -0.90 5.44 -14.73
N LEU A 283 -0.34 6.42 -14.06
CA LEU A 283 -1.07 7.57 -13.52
C LEU A 283 -0.95 8.72 -14.53
N VAL A 284 -2.04 8.97 -15.23
CA VAL A 284 -2.10 9.93 -16.35
C VAL A 284 -2.81 11.20 -15.90
N GLN A 285 -2.13 12.33 -16.03
CA GLN A 285 -2.66 13.67 -15.75
C GLN A 285 -2.44 14.57 -16.96
N THR A 286 -3.42 15.41 -17.28
CA THR A 286 -3.33 16.32 -18.45
C THR A 286 -2.20 17.35 -18.23
N GLY A 287 -1.23 17.37 -19.14
CA GLY A 287 -0.12 18.36 -19.14
C GLY A 287 0.99 18.07 -18.14
N LEU A 288 0.98 16.91 -17.49
CA LEU A 288 2.05 16.44 -16.63
C LEU A 288 2.67 15.15 -17.19
N PRO A 289 3.92 14.79 -16.81
CA PRO A 289 4.50 13.50 -17.12
C PRO A 289 3.60 12.35 -16.66
N THR A 290 3.59 11.25 -17.42
CA THR A 290 2.93 10.02 -16.98
C THR A 290 3.80 9.32 -15.95
N LEU A 291 3.24 8.94 -14.80
CA LEU A 291 3.96 8.14 -13.81
C LEU A 291 3.66 6.66 -14.04
N HIS A 292 4.71 5.89 -14.30
CA HIS A 292 4.68 4.44 -14.50
C HIS A 292 5.07 3.73 -13.22
N ILE A 293 4.11 3.16 -12.50
CA ILE A 293 4.29 2.56 -11.19
C ILE A 293 4.25 1.04 -11.32
N TYR A 294 5.34 0.38 -10.96
CA TYR A 294 5.51 -1.07 -11.04
C TYR A 294 5.60 -1.68 -9.65
N TYR A 295 4.72 -2.64 -9.38
CA TYR A 295 4.75 -3.44 -8.15
C TYR A 295 5.33 -4.82 -8.40
N GLU A 296 5.87 -5.44 -7.36
CA GLU A 296 6.12 -6.88 -7.38
C GLU A 296 4.81 -7.65 -7.63
N PRO A 297 4.87 -8.88 -8.19
CA PRO A 297 3.66 -9.65 -8.46
C PRO A 297 2.79 -9.83 -7.21
N PHE A 298 1.52 -9.49 -7.32
CA PHE A 298 0.57 -9.61 -6.22
C PHE A 298 0.30 -11.07 -5.89
N VAL A 299 0.41 -11.45 -4.62
CA VAL A 299 0.17 -12.81 -4.14
C VAL A 299 -1.28 -13.04 -3.68
N ARG A 300 -2.00 -11.96 -3.41
CA ARG A 300 -3.40 -11.95 -2.97
C ARG A 300 -4.08 -10.62 -3.27
N SER A 301 -5.39 -10.53 -3.00
CA SER A 301 -6.13 -9.27 -3.09
C SER A 301 -5.52 -8.22 -2.18
N ASP A 302 -5.34 -7.03 -2.72
CA ASP A 302 -4.81 -5.86 -2.03
C ASP A 302 -5.72 -4.65 -2.26
N TYR A 303 -6.08 -3.99 -1.17
CA TYR A 303 -6.98 -2.84 -1.17
C TYR A 303 -6.30 -1.58 -0.60
N THR A 304 -4.97 -1.66 -0.38
CA THR A 304 -4.21 -0.63 0.34
C THR A 304 -3.19 0.07 -0.56
N LEU A 305 -3.24 -0.15 -1.87
CA LEU A 305 -2.29 0.43 -2.82
C LEU A 305 -2.37 1.96 -2.81
N ARG A 306 -1.21 2.62 -2.84
CA ARG A 306 -1.13 4.09 -2.97
C ARG A 306 -0.24 4.44 -4.16
N LEU A 307 -0.86 5.09 -5.15
CA LEU A 307 -0.16 5.63 -6.31
C LEU A 307 0.15 7.09 -5.98
N LEU A 308 1.42 7.37 -5.71
CA LEU A 308 1.85 8.68 -5.22
C LEU A 308 2.40 9.52 -6.36
N ALA A 309 2.02 10.79 -6.41
CA ALA A 309 2.59 11.81 -7.25
C ALA A 309 2.99 13.02 -6.39
N SER A 310 4.04 13.72 -6.77
CA SER A 310 4.47 14.97 -6.12
C SER A 310 5.00 15.92 -7.17
N ALA A 311 4.22 16.94 -7.48
CA ALA A 311 4.61 17.93 -8.50
C ALA A 311 5.97 18.59 -8.21
N ALA A 312 6.26 18.86 -6.93
CA ALA A 312 7.53 19.49 -6.54
C ALA A 312 8.73 18.54 -6.75
N ILE A 313 8.56 17.24 -6.44
CA ILE A 313 9.65 16.26 -6.65
C ILE A 313 9.79 15.95 -8.13
N GLU A 314 8.69 15.84 -8.87
CA GLU A 314 8.70 15.63 -10.32
C GLU A 314 9.34 16.80 -11.06
N GLU A 315 9.09 18.04 -10.65
CA GLU A 315 9.77 19.22 -11.19
C GLU A 315 11.28 19.18 -10.89
N TYR A 316 11.66 18.75 -9.69
CA TYR A 316 13.06 18.70 -9.27
C TYR A 316 13.85 17.56 -9.92
N ALA A 317 13.33 16.34 -9.87
CA ALA A 317 14.03 15.11 -10.29
C ALA A 317 13.68 14.68 -11.74
N GLY A 318 12.61 15.20 -12.33
CA GLY A 318 12.19 14.92 -13.70
C GLY A 318 12.84 15.86 -14.73
N ASN A 319 12.35 15.79 -15.97
CA ASN A 319 12.74 16.64 -17.10
C ASN A 319 14.26 16.63 -17.38
N ARG A 320 14.83 15.44 -17.49
CA ARG A 320 16.21 15.17 -17.90
C ARG A 320 16.18 14.38 -19.23
N PRO A 321 16.11 15.04 -20.39
CA PRO A 321 15.95 14.37 -21.68
C PRO A 321 17.06 13.35 -21.96
N GLY A 322 16.66 12.14 -22.34
CA GLY A 322 17.59 11.02 -22.56
C GLY A 322 18.07 10.32 -21.29
N SER A 323 17.43 10.60 -20.14
CA SER A 323 17.66 9.92 -18.88
C SER A 323 16.35 9.47 -18.23
N VAL A 324 16.36 8.30 -17.58
CA VAL A 324 15.26 7.84 -16.70
C VAL A 324 15.36 8.55 -15.36
N SER A 325 14.23 9.03 -14.82
CA SER A 325 14.08 9.40 -13.42
C SER A 325 13.25 8.34 -12.72
N ALA A 326 13.81 7.70 -11.69
CA ALA A 326 13.16 6.61 -10.98
C ALA A 326 13.19 6.79 -9.47
N VAL A 327 12.09 6.43 -8.80
CA VAL A 327 12.04 6.25 -7.35
C VAL A 327 11.78 4.80 -6.99
N MET A 328 12.56 4.26 -6.06
CA MET A 328 12.39 2.93 -5.50
C MET A 328 11.87 3.06 -4.07
N ILE A 329 10.69 2.51 -3.78
CA ILE A 329 9.99 2.67 -2.50
C ILE A 329 9.87 1.31 -1.82
N ARG A 330 10.07 1.29 -0.49
CA ARG A 330 9.89 0.12 0.38
C ARG A 330 9.50 0.56 1.79
N TYR A 331 8.60 -0.15 2.43
CA TYR A 331 8.22 0.11 3.84
C TYR A 331 9.04 -0.73 4.85
N LYS A 332 10.28 -1.01 4.52
CA LYS A 332 11.35 -1.54 5.38
C LYS A 332 12.62 -0.83 4.97
N GLU A 333 13.24 -0.12 5.88
CA GLU A 333 14.36 0.77 5.57
C GLU A 333 15.51 0.04 4.86
N LEU A 334 16.14 0.71 3.92
CA LEU A 334 17.34 0.23 3.22
C LEU A 334 18.58 0.50 4.06
N TRP A 335 19.43 -0.50 4.24
CA TRP A 335 20.70 -0.41 4.96
C TRP A 335 21.88 -0.63 4.03
N GLY A 336 22.83 0.31 4.02
CA GLY A 336 24.06 0.24 3.23
C GLY A 336 25.35 0.30 4.05
N ASP A 337 25.29 0.52 5.39
CA ASP A 337 26.42 0.73 6.30
C ASP A 337 26.52 -0.30 7.42
N GLN A 338 25.82 -1.44 7.31
CA GLN A 338 25.79 -2.50 8.35
C GLN A 338 26.59 -3.77 7.95
N GLY A 339 27.50 -3.66 6.98
CA GLY A 339 28.40 -4.74 6.54
C GLY A 339 27.64 -5.93 5.95
N SER A 340 27.69 -7.10 6.59
CA SER A 340 27.01 -8.31 6.13
C SER A 340 25.48 -8.24 6.25
N GLU A 341 24.96 -7.26 6.97
CA GLU A 341 23.52 -7.02 7.12
C GLU A 341 23.01 -5.91 6.19
N ASN A 342 23.76 -5.56 5.14
CA ASN A 342 23.31 -4.59 4.14
C ASN A 342 22.23 -5.16 3.24
N ASP A 343 21.31 -4.29 2.84
CA ASP A 343 20.53 -4.49 1.62
C ASP A 343 21.41 -4.17 0.40
N THR A 344 21.11 -4.78 -0.75
CA THR A 344 21.72 -4.41 -2.04
C THR A 344 20.62 -3.97 -2.98
N LEU A 345 20.69 -2.73 -3.45
CA LEU A 345 19.74 -2.16 -4.41
C LEU A 345 20.48 -1.87 -5.72
N LEU A 346 20.16 -2.63 -6.78
CA LEU A 346 20.85 -2.53 -8.06
C LEU A 346 19.97 -1.85 -9.11
N ILE A 347 20.59 -0.98 -9.89
CA ILE A 347 20.06 -0.46 -11.16
C ILE A 347 21.03 -0.88 -12.27
N ASN A 348 20.61 -1.73 -13.21
CA ASN A 348 21.45 -2.29 -14.25
C ASN A 348 22.81 -2.81 -13.71
N SER A 349 22.80 -3.53 -12.59
CA SER A 349 23.98 -4.07 -11.87
C SER A 349 24.81 -3.05 -11.06
N LEU A 350 24.49 -1.76 -11.10
CA LEU A 350 25.12 -0.74 -10.24
C LEU A 350 24.44 -0.74 -8.86
N ASN A 351 25.20 -0.99 -7.78
CA ASN A 351 24.65 -0.88 -6.42
C ASN A 351 24.55 0.58 -6.00
N VAL A 352 23.32 1.05 -5.80
CA VAL A 352 23.03 2.43 -5.38
C VAL A 352 22.80 2.56 -3.87
N CYS A 353 22.62 1.44 -3.15
CA CYS A 353 22.50 1.46 -1.69
C CYS A 353 23.86 1.23 -1.04
N THR A 354 24.69 2.29 -1.03
CA THR A 354 26.03 2.30 -0.43
C THR A 354 25.99 2.77 1.01
N GLU A 355 27.11 2.68 1.74
CA GLU A 355 27.23 3.20 3.11
C GLU A 355 26.97 4.72 3.22
N VAL A 356 27.25 5.46 2.15
CA VAL A 356 26.99 6.90 2.08
C VAL A 356 25.55 7.22 1.78
N LEU A 357 24.91 6.42 0.94
CA LEU A 357 23.56 6.69 0.42
C LEU A 357 22.43 6.02 1.22
N CYS A 358 22.72 4.90 1.88
CA CYS A 358 21.74 4.21 2.73
C CYS A 358 22.28 3.97 4.16
N PRO A 359 22.79 4.99 4.89
CA PRO A 359 23.16 4.77 6.27
C PRO A 359 21.91 4.49 7.10
N ILE A 360 22.00 3.57 8.06
CA ILE A 360 20.87 3.17 8.93
C ILE A 360 20.24 4.36 9.65
N SER A 361 21.06 5.36 9.97
CA SER A 361 20.59 6.60 10.63
C SER A 361 19.66 7.44 9.78
N LYS A 362 19.70 7.31 8.44
CA LYS A 362 18.85 8.03 7.52
C LYS A 362 17.46 7.39 7.37
N GLN A 363 17.33 6.10 7.67
CA GLN A 363 16.06 5.35 7.58
C GLN A 363 15.42 5.44 6.18
N VAL A 364 16.20 5.15 5.14
CA VAL A 364 15.78 5.32 3.74
C VAL A 364 14.66 4.37 3.37
N ASN A 365 13.50 4.91 3.01
CA ASN A 365 12.35 4.15 2.49
C ASN A 365 12.08 4.44 1.01
N ALA A 366 12.39 5.66 0.55
CA ALA A 366 12.30 6.05 -0.86
C ALA A 366 13.68 6.50 -1.35
N PHE A 367 14.16 5.86 -2.42
CA PHE A 367 15.45 6.17 -3.02
C PHE A 367 15.24 6.68 -4.45
N PHE A 368 15.62 7.93 -4.72
CA PHE A 368 15.55 8.56 -6.04
C PHE A 368 16.87 8.42 -6.79
N ALA A 369 16.78 7.93 -8.02
CA ALA A 369 17.89 7.84 -8.96
C ALA A 369 17.54 8.65 -10.21
N PHE A 370 18.30 9.70 -10.49
CA PHE A 370 18.08 10.59 -11.62
C PHE A 370 19.39 11.32 -11.99
N ASP A 371 19.55 11.70 -13.23
CA ASP A 371 20.71 12.49 -13.71
C ASP A 371 20.59 13.92 -13.17
N ARG A 372 21.12 14.12 -11.94
CA ARG A 372 20.97 15.38 -11.19
C ARG A 372 21.50 16.59 -11.94
N ASN A 373 22.65 16.41 -12.59
CA ASN A 373 23.37 17.49 -13.24
C ASN A 373 23.05 17.62 -14.73
N ASP A 374 22.24 16.73 -15.30
CA ASP A 374 21.95 16.61 -16.74
C ASP A 374 23.26 16.50 -17.59
N ASP A 375 24.24 15.78 -17.05
CA ASP A 375 25.58 15.62 -17.65
C ASP A 375 25.86 14.21 -18.17
N LYS A 376 24.88 13.31 -18.03
CA LYS A 376 24.94 11.90 -18.44
C LYS A 376 26.04 11.10 -17.74
N GLN A 377 26.31 11.45 -16.50
CA GLN A 377 27.26 10.76 -15.64
C GLN A 377 26.57 10.29 -14.35
N THR A 378 27.25 9.40 -13.64
CA THR A 378 26.78 8.89 -12.34
C THR A 378 27.82 9.23 -11.28
N ASP A 379 27.36 9.84 -10.18
CA ASP A 379 28.17 10.11 -8.99
C ASP A 379 27.46 9.63 -7.73
N LEU A 380 27.99 8.56 -7.11
CA LEU A 380 27.47 7.99 -5.86
C LEU A 380 28.27 8.41 -4.63
N SER A 381 29.16 9.38 -4.75
CA SER A 381 30.05 9.82 -3.67
C SER A 381 29.34 10.61 -2.58
N GLU A 382 28.21 11.23 -2.91
CA GLU A 382 27.40 12.03 -1.99
C GLU A 382 25.89 11.87 -2.26
N PRO A 383 25.05 12.04 -1.23
CA PRO A 383 23.60 12.07 -1.42
C PRO A 383 23.14 13.35 -2.13
N ASP A 384 21.96 13.28 -2.74
CA ASP A 384 21.32 14.47 -3.30
C ASP A 384 21.06 15.52 -2.19
N PRO A 385 21.53 16.79 -2.36
CA PRO A 385 21.50 17.79 -1.29
C PRO A 385 20.08 18.30 -0.95
N VAL A 386 19.09 18.09 -1.82
CA VAL A 386 17.71 18.53 -1.60
C VAL A 386 16.89 17.38 -1.03
N LEU A 387 16.84 16.24 -1.72
CA LEU A 387 16.03 15.09 -1.31
C LEU A 387 16.52 14.50 0.02
N SER A 388 17.83 14.54 0.30
CA SER A 388 18.37 14.07 1.58
C SER A 388 17.95 14.90 2.79
N GLN A 389 17.36 16.08 2.62
CA GLN A 389 16.79 16.86 3.72
C GLN A 389 15.41 16.35 4.15
N LEU A 390 14.71 15.60 3.28
CA LEU A 390 13.38 15.06 3.58
C LEU A 390 13.50 13.79 4.45
N PRO A 391 12.65 13.59 5.45
CA PRO A 391 12.62 12.35 6.21
C PRO A 391 12.43 11.13 5.32
N PHE A 392 13.12 10.02 5.60
CA PHE A 392 12.97 8.73 4.92
C PHE A 392 13.26 8.73 3.39
N ILE A 393 13.60 9.87 2.82
CA ILE A 393 13.87 10.03 1.39
C ILE A 393 15.38 10.25 1.18
N GLN A 394 15.91 9.59 0.17
CA GLN A 394 17.28 9.75 -0.30
C GLN A 394 17.30 9.91 -1.82
N GLY A 395 18.29 10.60 -2.35
CA GLY A 395 18.53 10.71 -3.78
C GLY A 395 20.01 10.58 -4.09
N ALA A 396 20.32 10.18 -5.31
CA ALA A 396 21.68 10.13 -5.85
C ALA A 396 21.69 10.52 -7.34
N ASP A 397 22.83 11.04 -7.77
CA ASP A 397 23.12 11.35 -9.16
C ASP A 397 23.40 10.05 -9.94
N VAL A 398 22.41 9.59 -10.70
CA VAL A 398 22.47 8.33 -11.45
C VAL A 398 21.95 8.53 -12.87
N TYR A 399 22.86 8.45 -13.84
CA TYR A 399 22.49 8.45 -15.24
C TYR A 399 22.01 7.06 -15.69
N ILE A 400 20.78 6.98 -16.16
CA ILE A 400 20.18 5.79 -16.75
C ILE A 400 19.70 6.18 -18.15
N PRO A 401 20.31 5.66 -19.24
CA PRO A 401 19.91 6.04 -20.60
C PRO A 401 18.44 5.79 -20.88
N ALA A 402 17.78 6.74 -21.52
CA ALA A 402 16.37 6.66 -21.89
C ALA A 402 16.12 7.03 -23.34
N SER A 403 14.97 6.61 -23.86
CA SER A 403 14.48 7.01 -25.18
C SER A 403 12.96 7.19 -25.21
N SER A 404 12.49 7.98 -26.17
CA SER A 404 11.06 8.18 -26.43
C SER A 404 10.74 7.90 -27.91
N PRO A 405 10.00 6.79 -28.24
CA PRO A 405 9.49 5.77 -27.30
C PRO A 405 10.63 4.94 -26.68
N PRO A 406 10.38 4.26 -25.53
CA PRO A 406 11.35 3.37 -24.91
C PRO A 406 11.78 2.24 -25.85
N ASP A 407 13.06 1.93 -25.92
CA ASP A 407 13.66 0.93 -26.81
C ASP A 407 14.50 -0.12 -26.06
N GLU A 408 14.80 0.14 -24.78
CA GLU A 408 15.55 -0.76 -23.90
C GLU A 408 14.80 -1.05 -22.59
N THR A 409 15.38 -1.91 -21.77
CA THR A 409 14.87 -2.30 -20.45
C THR A 409 15.86 -1.91 -19.36
N VAL A 410 15.36 -1.25 -18.31
CA VAL A 410 16.09 -0.97 -17.07
C VAL A 410 15.75 -2.06 -16.06
N SER A 411 16.76 -2.67 -15.45
CA SER A 411 16.58 -3.70 -14.43
C SER A 411 16.81 -3.12 -13.04
N PHE A 412 15.77 -3.17 -12.20
CA PHE A 412 15.85 -2.86 -10.77
C PHE A 412 15.87 -4.16 -9.99
N GLN A 413 16.84 -4.31 -9.07
CA GLN A 413 16.95 -5.52 -8.25
C GLN A 413 17.14 -5.15 -6.79
N LEU A 414 16.47 -5.91 -5.92
CA LEU A 414 16.64 -5.82 -4.47
C LEU A 414 17.04 -7.17 -3.91
N ILE A 415 18.17 -7.19 -3.18
CA ILE A 415 18.60 -8.30 -2.34
C ILE A 415 18.51 -7.82 -0.90
N SER A 416 17.54 -8.34 -0.16
CA SER A 416 17.29 -7.88 1.20
C SER A 416 18.28 -8.45 2.19
N ARG A 417 18.61 -7.66 3.21
CA ARG A 417 19.38 -8.13 4.38
C ARG A 417 18.72 -9.34 5.04
N GLY A 418 19.52 -10.20 5.64
CA GLY A 418 19.08 -11.46 6.24
C GLY A 418 18.95 -12.62 5.22
N GLY A 419 19.32 -12.38 3.97
CA GLY A 419 19.26 -13.35 2.87
C GLY A 419 17.84 -13.50 2.32
N GLY A 420 17.74 -13.90 1.07
CA GLY A 420 16.49 -14.07 0.35
C GLY A 420 16.76 -14.17 -1.15
N PRO A 421 15.73 -14.40 -1.97
CA PRO A 421 15.89 -14.39 -3.43
C PRO A 421 16.19 -12.96 -3.90
N VAL A 422 16.92 -12.87 -5.02
CA VAL A 422 17.02 -11.62 -5.78
C VAL A 422 15.63 -11.31 -6.32
N ARG A 423 15.09 -10.16 -5.96
CA ARG A 423 13.82 -9.65 -6.48
C ARG A 423 14.10 -8.70 -7.62
N THR A 424 13.40 -8.87 -8.74
CA THR A 424 13.68 -8.12 -9.97
C THR A 424 12.40 -7.53 -10.54
N LEU A 425 12.44 -6.23 -10.79
CA LEU A 425 11.46 -5.49 -11.58
C LEU A 425 12.18 -4.86 -12.78
N ASN A 426 11.79 -5.27 -13.95
CA ASN A 426 12.27 -4.70 -15.20
C ASN A 426 11.23 -3.75 -15.76
N VAL A 427 11.66 -2.61 -16.27
CA VAL A 427 10.78 -1.59 -16.83
C VAL A 427 11.36 -1.02 -18.11
N PRO A 428 10.55 -0.50 -19.03
CA PRO A 428 11.05 0.24 -20.19
C PRO A 428 11.84 1.47 -19.76
N ASN A 429 12.81 1.88 -20.54
CA ASN A 429 13.66 3.05 -20.28
C ASN A 429 12.94 4.37 -20.63
N TRP A 430 11.89 4.68 -19.87
CA TRP A 430 11.05 5.86 -20.03
C TRP A 430 11.86 7.17 -19.92
N ASP A 431 11.67 8.09 -20.87
CA ASP A 431 12.33 9.39 -20.87
C ASP A 431 11.71 10.34 -19.85
N SER A 432 12.51 10.86 -18.92
CA SER A 432 12.01 11.68 -17.81
C SER A 432 11.48 13.07 -18.22
N SER A 433 11.64 13.46 -19.49
CA SER A 433 11.01 14.67 -20.02
C SER A 433 9.49 14.54 -20.20
N THR A 434 8.98 13.31 -20.28
CA THR A 434 7.55 13.01 -20.49
C THR A 434 7.02 11.97 -19.52
N ASP A 435 7.89 11.27 -18.79
CA ASP A 435 7.51 10.10 -17.99
C ASP A 435 8.30 10.04 -16.68
N GLY A 436 7.74 9.43 -15.64
CA GLY A 436 8.44 9.13 -14.39
C GLY A 436 8.25 7.65 -14.02
N VAL A 437 9.20 7.06 -13.31
CA VAL A 437 9.17 5.65 -12.93
C VAL A 437 9.12 5.49 -11.41
N THR A 438 8.21 4.67 -10.93
CA THR A 438 8.17 4.24 -9.53
C THR A 438 8.27 2.73 -9.45
N ILE A 439 9.21 2.23 -8.64
CA ILE A 439 9.41 0.83 -8.32
C ILE A 439 8.95 0.62 -6.88
N GLN A 440 7.90 -0.15 -6.71
CA GLN A 440 7.36 -0.45 -5.37
C GLN A 440 7.76 -1.87 -4.96
N TRP A 441 8.66 -1.96 -3.99
CA TRP A 441 9.06 -3.22 -3.38
C TRP A 441 8.15 -3.57 -2.21
N ASN A 442 7.83 -4.86 -2.06
CA ASN A 442 7.21 -5.35 -0.83
C ASN A 442 8.16 -5.16 0.36
N ASP A 443 7.62 -4.90 1.55
CA ASP A 443 8.41 -4.82 2.79
C ASP A 443 8.79 -6.21 3.35
N PHE A 444 8.21 -7.28 2.84
CA PHE A 444 8.49 -8.67 3.19
C PHE A 444 9.28 -9.37 2.08
N ASP A 445 10.25 -10.23 2.48
CA ASP A 445 11.13 -10.95 1.55
C ASP A 445 10.70 -12.39 1.30
N LYS A 446 9.98 -12.94 2.26
CA LYS A 446 9.44 -14.30 2.25
C LYS A 446 8.20 -14.35 3.13
N LEU A 447 7.30 -15.24 2.80
CA LEU A 447 6.16 -15.55 3.64
C LEU A 447 6.61 -16.49 4.75
N THR A 448 6.57 -16.02 5.99
CA THR A 448 7.02 -16.74 7.18
C THR A 448 5.80 -17.15 8.01
N PHE A 449 5.79 -18.35 8.46
CA PHE A 449 5.05 -19.18 9.40
C PHE A 449 4.85 -20.56 8.84
#